data_8a0833a8258d8bee1078eb176204532c
#
_entry.id   8a0833a8258d8bee1078eb176204532c
#
_cell.length_a   1.000
_cell.length_b   1.000
_cell.length_c   1.000
_cell.angle_alpha   90.00
_cell.angle_beta   90.00
_cell.angle_gamma   90.00
#
_symmetry.space_group_name_H-M   'P 1'
#
loop_
_entity.id
_entity.type
_entity.pdbx_description
1 polymer ?
#
loop_
_entity_poly.entity_id
_entity_poly.type
_entity_poly.pdbx_seq_one_letter_code
_entity_poly.pdbx_strand_id
1 'polypeptide(L)'
;MRNKYLLYIGIFLCMGIWACSNDAVYYDVNQKRSIYFTWDRYNSVTKTASDTVFFSFALYNETEYEYRVPIKVAGMPLGEELTYEVEVVADSSTAKYDKHFKFGKLVIPKNEVEGYLSIILDRTEDIMDHPVILYLKFKENDYFKPIANNYYRLSVVDGALPEPQWWAPNFLGVYARNNDRLYRKILEYFWQLEELKPIFYKEKVEEYGLYLEYAKAGFYQVKGNIIWINYVFKPAYDFYTDPANTYEGFDMVNPD
;
A
#
# COMPACT_ATOMS: atom_id res chain seq x y z
N MET A 1 -68.01 29.27 -14.76
CA MET A 1 -66.71 28.75 -15.14
C MET A 1 -65.65 28.94 -14.03
N ARG A 2 -65.70 29.98 -13.24
CA ARG A 2 -64.70 30.34 -12.19
C ARG A 2 -64.59 29.30 -11.06
N ASN A 3 -65.66 28.61 -10.68
CA ASN A 3 -65.65 27.64 -9.57
C ASN A 3 -65.03 26.26 -9.93
N LYS A 4 -64.96 25.90 -11.20
CA LYS A 4 -64.29 24.64 -11.63
C LYS A 4 -62.77 24.71 -11.52
N TYR A 5 -62.20 25.86 -11.79
CA TYR A 5 -60.72 26.05 -11.67
C TYR A 5 -60.24 26.07 -10.22
N LEU A 6 -61.04 26.59 -9.30
CA LEU A 6 -60.76 26.53 -7.87
C LEU A 6 -60.75 25.11 -7.33
N LEU A 7 -61.64 24.24 -7.85
CA LEU A 7 -61.70 22.81 -7.47
C LEU A 7 -60.46 22.06 -7.98
N TYR A 8 -59.97 22.32 -9.21
CA TYR A 8 -58.80 21.71 -9.76
C TYR A 8 -57.50 22.16 -9.06
N ILE A 9 -57.41 23.45 -8.65
CA ILE A 9 -56.27 23.95 -7.90
C ILE A 9 -56.22 23.32 -6.50
N GLY A 10 -57.42 23.15 -5.86
CA GLY A 10 -57.48 22.45 -4.56
C GLY A 10 -57.04 20.99 -4.61
N ILE A 11 -57.43 20.24 -5.67
CA ILE A 11 -57.04 18.85 -5.88
C ILE A 11 -55.54 18.74 -6.18
N PHE A 12 -54.98 19.67 -6.95
CA PHE A 12 -53.53 19.72 -7.23
C PHE A 12 -52.66 20.03 -6.02
N LEU A 13 -53.17 20.91 -5.12
CA LEU A 13 -52.51 21.23 -3.85
C LEU A 13 -52.54 20.04 -2.90
N CYS A 14 -53.60 19.25 -2.86
CA CYS A 14 -53.69 18.07 -2.00
C CYS A 14 -52.86 16.89 -2.45
N MET A 15 -52.52 16.77 -3.76
CA MET A 15 -51.63 15.73 -4.27
C MET A 15 -50.13 16.03 -4.00
N GLY A 16 -49.75 17.29 -3.72
CA GLY A 16 -48.40 17.69 -3.44
C GLY A 16 -47.88 17.37 -2.03
N ILE A 17 -48.76 17.02 -1.08
CA ILE A 17 -48.41 16.80 0.32
C ILE A 17 -48.10 15.32 0.66
N TRP A 18 -48.32 14.39 -0.29
CA TRP A 18 -48.03 12.97 -0.07
C TRP A 18 -46.69 12.51 -0.63
N ALA A 19 -45.83 13.42 -1.13
CA ALA A 19 -44.60 13.08 -1.82
C ALA A 19 -43.32 13.32 -0.98
N CYS A 20 -43.41 13.17 0.34
CA CYS A 20 -42.21 13.11 1.19
C CYS A 20 -42.50 12.30 2.46
N SER A 21 -42.63 10.98 2.32
CA SER A 21 -42.20 10.17 3.45
C SER A 21 -40.68 10.17 3.43
N ASN A 22 -40.06 11.09 4.15
CA ASN A 22 -38.69 10.90 4.59
C ASN A 22 -38.71 9.71 5.54
N ASP A 23 -38.61 8.50 4.98
CA ASP A 23 -38.12 7.37 5.74
C ASP A 23 -36.70 7.76 6.13
N ALA A 24 -36.57 8.44 7.27
CA ALA A 24 -35.28 8.65 7.88
C ALA A 24 -34.70 7.25 8.05
N VAL A 25 -33.67 6.94 7.26
CA VAL A 25 -32.92 5.71 7.43
C VAL A 25 -32.26 5.81 8.79
N TYR A 26 -32.96 5.30 9.82
CA TYR A 26 -32.39 5.22 11.15
C TYR A 26 -31.23 4.24 11.10
N TYR A 27 -30.03 4.76 11.35
CA TYR A 27 -28.88 3.91 11.55
C TYR A 27 -29.12 3.04 12.80
N ASP A 28 -29.25 1.75 12.60
CA ASP A 28 -29.34 0.81 13.71
C ASP A 28 -27.99 0.71 14.40
N VAL A 29 -27.89 1.29 15.60
CA VAL A 29 -26.66 1.28 16.40
C VAL A 29 -26.20 -0.13 16.79
N ASN A 30 -27.11 -1.11 16.72
CA ASN A 30 -26.83 -2.52 17.02
C ASN A 30 -26.40 -3.30 15.77
N GLN A 31 -26.46 -2.69 14.58
CA GLN A 31 -26.02 -3.36 13.36
C GLN A 31 -24.50 -3.51 13.37
N LYS A 32 -24.03 -4.73 13.05
CA LYS A 32 -22.61 -4.99 12.85
C LYS A 32 -22.05 -4.08 11.77
N ARG A 33 -20.89 -3.49 12.03
CA ARG A 33 -20.18 -2.58 11.11
C ARG A 33 -19.45 -3.39 10.07
N SER A 34 -19.41 -2.89 8.83
CA SER A 34 -18.59 -3.52 7.81
C SER A 34 -17.13 -3.18 8.00
N ILE A 35 -16.26 -4.20 8.04
CA ILE A 35 -14.79 -4.05 8.14
C ILE A 35 -14.13 -4.52 6.85
N TYR A 36 -13.08 -3.80 6.41
CA TYR A 36 -12.41 -4.11 5.15
C TYR A 36 -10.99 -3.54 5.08
N PHE A 37 -10.15 -4.18 4.25
CA PHE A 37 -8.84 -3.67 3.87
C PHE A 37 -9.00 -2.58 2.81
N THR A 38 -8.21 -1.51 2.93
CA THR A 38 -8.30 -0.32 2.05
C THR A 38 -7.15 -0.19 1.07
N TRP A 39 -6.47 -1.27 0.75
CA TRP A 39 -5.40 -1.21 -0.22
C TRP A 39 -5.94 -1.07 -1.65
N ASP A 40 -5.28 -0.24 -2.43
CA ASP A 40 -5.64 -0.08 -3.85
C ASP A 40 -4.99 -1.20 -4.66
N ARG A 41 -5.82 -2.03 -5.28
CA ARG A 41 -5.40 -3.10 -6.16
C ARG A 41 -5.05 -2.61 -7.56
N TYR A 42 -5.48 -1.41 -7.90
CA TYR A 42 -5.28 -0.83 -9.22
C TYR A 42 -4.18 0.21 -9.18
N ASN A 43 -3.06 -0.10 -9.84
CA ASN A 43 -2.02 0.88 -10.06
C ASN A 43 -2.41 1.78 -11.24
N SER A 44 -2.77 3.02 -10.95
CA SER A 44 -3.19 4.01 -11.96
C SER A 44 -2.08 4.38 -12.93
N VAL A 45 -0.82 4.23 -12.53
CA VAL A 45 0.36 4.54 -13.35
C VAL A 45 0.65 3.42 -14.35
N THR A 46 0.72 2.18 -13.89
CA THR A 46 0.95 1.02 -14.75
C THR A 46 -0.30 0.53 -15.46
N LYS A 47 -1.48 1.02 -15.05
CA LYS A 47 -2.81 0.56 -15.51
C LYS A 47 -3.01 -0.95 -15.34
N THR A 48 -2.38 -1.52 -14.33
CA THR A 48 -2.48 -2.94 -13.99
C THR A 48 -3.13 -3.11 -12.63
N ALA A 49 -3.92 -4.16 -12.47
CA ALA A 49 -4.41 -4.59 -11.18
C ALA A 49 -3.45 -5.64 -10.62
N SER A 50 -3.01 -5.48 -9.36
CA SER A 50 -2.31 -6.52 -8.62
C SER A 50 -3.21 -7.05 -7.52
N ASP A 51 -3.23 -8.34 -7.34
CA ASP A 51 -3.90 -9.01 -6.23
C ASP A 51 -2.98 -9.27 -5.04
N THR A 52 -1.72 -8.85 -5.15
CA THR A 52 -0.66 -9.14 -4.19
C THR A 52 0.20 -7.91 -3.93
N VAL A 53 0.42 -7.61 -2.66
CA VAL A 53 1.40 -6.63 -2.21
C VAL A 53 2.73 -7.32 -1.94
N PHE A 54 3.82 -6.67 -2.26
CA PHE A 54 5.17 -7.20 -2.12
C PHE A 54 5.89 -6.53 -0.97
N PHE A 55 6.51 -7.33 -0.10
CA PHE A 55 7.44 -6.87 0.92
C PHE A 55 8.74 -7.65 0.83
N SER A 56 9.87 -6.95 0.87
CA SER A 56 11.20 -7.58 0.86
C SER A 56 12.04 -7.09 2.02
N PHE A 57 12.54 -8.02 2.83
CA PHE A 57 13.55 -7.73 3.84
C PHE A 57 14.88 -7.26 3.26
N ALA A 58 15.10 -7.49 1.97
CA ALA A 58 16.29 -7.02 1.29
C ALA A 58 16.51 -5.50 1.40
N LEU A 59 15.46 -4.73 1.68
CA LEU A 59 15.49 -3.28 1.90
C LEU A 59 15.79 -2.87 3.36
N TYR A 60 15.78 -3.83 4.29
CA TYR A 60 15.87 -3.59 5.72
C TYR A 60 17.04 -4.36 6.34
N ASN A 61 17.61 -3.83 7.43
CA ASN A 61 18.66 -4.51 8.19
C ASN A 61 18.09 -5.31 9.37
N GLU A 62 16.84 -5.04 9.72
CA GLU A 62 16.13 -5.63 10.83
C GLU A 62 15.81 -7.11 10.56
N THR A 63 15.81 -7.89 11.63
CA THR A 63 15.37 -9.30 11.59
C THR A 63 13.87 -9.46 11.83
N GLU A 64 13.21 -8.40 12.28
CA GLU A 64 11.78 -8.33 12.55
C GLU A 64 11.25 -6.98 12.04
N TYR A 65 10.10 -6.96 11.38
CA TYR A 65 9.50 -5.74 10.83
C TYR A 65 8.01 -5.68 11.09
N GLU A 66 7.52 -4.56 11.69
CA GLU A 66 6.09 -4.32 11.83
C GLU A 66 5.50 -3.78 10.52
N TYR A 67 4.79 -4.65 9.80
CA TYR A 67 4.08 -4.30 8.59
C TYR A 67 2.63 -3.91 8.91
N ARG A 68 2.22 -2.71 8.52
CA ARG A 68 0.91 -2.14 8.84
C ARG A 68 0.00 -2.11 7.63
N VAL A 69 -1.06 -2.92 7.65
CA VAL A 69 -2.09 -2.95 6.60
C VAL A 69 -3.21 -2.01 6.97
N PRO A 70 -3.52 -0.98 6.16
CA PRO A 70 -4.60 -0.04 6.47
C PRO A 70 -5.96 -0.74 6.37
N ILE A 71 -6.80 -0.50 7.35
CA ILE A 71 -8.16 -1.04 7.45
C ILE A 71 -9.16 0.07 7.74
N LYS A 72 -10.39 -0.11 7.29
CA LYS A 72 -11.50 0.80 7.55
C LYS A 72 -12.74 0.07 8.00
N VAL A 73 -13.56 0.82 8.72
CA VAL A 73 -14.87 0.40 9.19
C VAL A 73 -15.93 1.33 8.60
N ALA A 74 -16.92 0.76 7.92
CA ALA A 74 -18.09 1.51 7.49
C ALA A 74 -19.11 1.51 8.62
N GLY A 75 -19.45 2.69 9.11
CA GLY A 75 -20.36 2.93 10.20
C GLY A 75 -19.93 4.12 11.05
N MET A 76 -20.65 4.38 12.12
CA MET A 76 -20.30 5.45 13.07
C MET A 76 -19.15 4.99 14.00
N PRO A 77 -18.24 5.92 14.38
CA PRO A 77 -17.26 5.66 15.42
C PRO A 77 -17.93 5.20 16.72
N LEU A 78 -17.27 4.34 17.47
CA LEU A 78 -17.72 3.88 18.77
C LEU A 78 -16.93 4.53 19.91
N GLY A 79 -17.61 4.76 21.01
CA GLY A 79 -17.04 5.35 22.22
C GLY A 79 -16.10 4.41 23.00
N GLU A 80 -15.74 3.28 22.44
CA GLU A 80 -14.86 2.28 23.01
C GLU A 80 -13.96 1.64 21.94
N GLU A 81 -12.86 1.00 22.36
CA GLU A 81 -11.99 0.21 21.49
C GLU A 81 -12.66 -1.13 21.17
N LEU A 82 -12.67 -1.53 19.90
CA LEU A 82 -13.28 -2.78 19.46
C LEU A 82 -12.28 -3.73 18.84
N THR A 83 -12.33 -4.99 19.29
CA THR A 83 -11.51 -6.06 18.74
C THR A 83 -12.13 -6.62 17.46
N TYR A 84 -11.32 -6.80 16.42
CA TYR A 84 -11.66 -7.54 15.21
C TYR A 84 -10.87 -8.85 15.12
N GLU A 85 -11.32 -9.75 14.25
CA GLU A 85 -10.67 -11.03 14.01
C GLU A 85 -10.22 -11.16 12.57
N VAL A 86 -9.05 -11.78 12.38
CA VAL A 86 -8.46 -12.07 11.07
C VAL A 86 -8.28 -13.58 10.91
N GLU A 87 -8.55 -14.06 9.72
CA GLU A 87 -8.32 -15.43 9.30
C GLU A 87 -7.16 -15.50 8.31
N VAL A 88 -6.23 -16.42 8.55
CA VAL A 88 -5.24 -16.83 7.57
C VAL A 88 -5.86 -17.94 6.72
N VAL A 89 -6.04 -17.70 5.42
CA VAL A 89 -6.60 -18.70 4.50
C VAL A 89 -5.52 -19.73 4.18
N ALA A 90 -5.58 -20.88 4.85
CA ALA A 90 -4.53 -21.90 4.83
C ALA A 90 -4.19 -22.41 3.41
N ASP A 91 -5.21 -22.67 2.59
CA ASP A 91 -5.03 -23.19 1.22
C ASP A 91 -4.38 -22.20 0.25
N SER A 92 -4.33 -20.91 0.64
CA SER A 92 -3.77 -19.82 -0.17
C SER A 92 -2.54 -19.17 0.48
N SER A 93 -2.13 -19.65 1.65
CA SER A 93 -0.99 -19.12 2.40
C SER A 93 0.12 -20.17 2.52
N THR A 94 1.36 -19.76 2.27
CA THR A 94 2.55 -20.57 2.57
C THR A 94 3.28 -20.06 3.80
N ALA A 95 3.01 -18.80 4.21
CA ALA A 95 3.53 -18.23 5.45
C ALA A 95 2.97 -18.97 6.67
N LYS A 96 3.81 -19.22 7.67
CA LYS A 96 3.48 -19.96 8.90
C LYS A 96 3.49 -19.00 10.07
N TYR A 97 2.41 -19.06 10.86
CA TYR A 97 2.32 -18.32 12.12
C TYR A 97 3.45 -18.76 13.09
N ASP A 98 3.93 -17.84 13.90
CA ASP A 98 5.08 -17.99 14.82
C ASP A 98 6.43 -18.29 14.15
N LYS A 99 6.47 -18.48 12.84
CA LYS A 99 7.71 -18.64 12.09
C LYS A 99 8.01 -17.45 11.19
N HIS A 100 7.05 -17.06 10.34
CA HIS A 100 7.23 -16.00 9.36
C HIS A 100 6.53 -14.71 9.77
N PHE A 101 5.53 -14.82 10.63
CA PHE A 101 4.77 -13.68 11.11
C PHE A 101 4.02 -13.97 12.43
N LYS A 102 3.65 -12.86 13.09
CA LYS A 102 2.70 -12.81 14.22
C LYS A 102 1.76 -11.63 14.02
N PHE A 103 0.59 -11.68 14.62
CA PHE A 103 -0.26 -10.50 14.68
C PHE A 103 0.05 -9.66 15.91
N GLY A 104 0.07 -8.35 15.72
CA GLY A 104 0.01 -7.39 16.81
C GLY A 104 -1.41 -7.26 17.38
N LYS A 105 -1.70 -6.11 17.98
CA LYS A 105 -3.02 -5.85 18.56
C LYS A 105 -4.07 -5.65 17.44
N LEU A 106 -5.15 -6.43 17.50
CA LEU A 106 -6.22 -6.44 16.49
C LEU A 106 -7.43 -5.61 16.97
N VAL A 107 -7.30 -4.28 16.90
CA VAL A 107 -8.33 -3.36 17.42
C VAL A 107 -8.55 -2.16 16.51
N ILE A 108 -9.79 -1.68 16.51
CA ILE A 108 -10.13 -0.33 16.03
C ILE A 108 -10.13 0.59 17.26
N PRO A 109 -9.34 1.66 17.26
CA PRO A 109 -9.27 2.57 18.40
C PRO A 109 -10.61 3.25 18.69
N LYS A 110 -10.76 3.68 19.93
CA LYS A 110 -11.93 4.44 20.36
C LYS A 110 -12.13 5.69 19.50
N ASN A 111 -13.36 5.93 19.07
CA ASN A 111 -13.80 7.06 18.23
C ASN A 111 -13.19 7.07 16.83
N GLU A 112 -12.58 5.98 16.38
CA GLU A 112 -12.01 5.86 15.04
C GLU A 112 -12.83 4.92 14.15
N VAL A 113 -12.75 5.13 12.85
CA VAL A 113 -13.26 4.25 11.79
C VAL A 113 -12.15 3.74 10.90
N GLU A 114 -10.94 4.09 11.21
CA GLU A 114 -9.70 3.67 10.52
C GLU A 114 -8.74 3.07 11.52
N GLY A 115 -7.90 2.16 11.05
CA GLY A 115 -6.88 1.52 11.86
C GLY A 115 -5.90 0.77 10.99
N TYR A 116 -5.06 -0.02 11.63
CA TYR A 116 -4.09 -0.86 10.96
C TYR A 116 -4.16 -2.27 11.49
N LEU A 117 -4.08 -3.25 10.59
CA LEU A 117 -3.71 -4.60 10.96
C LEU A 117 -2.18 -4.64 11.08
N SER A 118 -1.68 -4.78 12.30
CA SER A 118 -0.26 -4.95 12.59
C SER A 118 0.14 -6.40 12.38
N ILE A 119 1.10 -6.62 11.48
CA ILE A 119 1.71 -7.91 11.19
C ILE A 119 3.20 -7.79 11.50
N ILE A 120 3.67 -8.51 12.49
CA ILE A 120 5.09 -8.61 12.80
C ILE A 120 5.66 -9.69 11.89
N LEU A 121 6.47 -9.30 10.92
CA LEU A 121 7.13 -10.19 9.98
C LEU A 121 8.50 -10.59 10.52
N ASP A 122 8.81 -11.88 10.51
CA ASP A 122 10.10 -12.42 10.92
C ASP A 122 10.96 -12.75 9.69
N ARG A 123 12.22 -12.28 9.68
CA ARG A 123 13.22 -12.56 8.66
C ARG A 123 13.83 -13.94 8.90
N THR A 124 13.41 -14.92 8.13
CA THR A 124 13.83 -16.31 8.26
C THR A 124 14.67 -16.76 7.06
N GLU A 125 15.53 -17.77 7.25
CA GLU A 125 16.44 -18.24 6.20
C GLU A 125 15.70 -18.78 4.95
N ASP A 126 14.53 -19.41 5.13
CA ASP A 126 13.78 -20.04 4.05
C ASP A 126 13.08 -19.04 3.12
N ILE A 127 12.96 -17.76 3.51
CA ILE A 127 12.43 -16.71 2.64
C ILE A 127 13.51 -16.02 1.79
N MET A 128 14.79 -16.40 1.93
CA MET A 128 15.88 -15.80 1.15
C MET A 128 15.76 -16.06 -0.34
N ASP A 129 15.35 -17.28 -0.72
CA ASP A 129 15.27 -17.70 -2.11
C ASP A 129 13.83 -17.89 -2.61
N HIS A 130 12.87 -18.00 -1.69
CA HIS A 130 11.48 -18.30 -2.02
C HIS A 130 10.52 -17.41 -1.23
N PRO A 131 9.67 -16.62 -1.92
CA PRO A 131 8.67 -15.82 -1.23
C PRO A 131 7.65 -16.71 -0.52
N VAL A 132 7.24 -16.29 0.67
CA VAL A 132 6.07 -16.84 1.34
C VAL A 132 4.86 -15.92 1.15
N ILE A 133 3.69 -16.53 1.01
CA ILE A 133 2.43 -15.83 0.79
C ILE A 133 1.61 -15.87 2.06
N LEU A 134 1.13 -14.71 2.48
CA LEU A 134 0.16 -14.54 3.55
C LEU A 134 -1.14 -14.00 2.95
N TYR A 135 -2.20 -14.82 2.98
CA TYR A 135 -3.51 -14.48 2.48
C TYR A 135 -4.47 -14.31 3.65
N LEU A 136 -5.04 -13.12 3.82
CA LEU A 136 -5.80 -12.71 4.97
C LEU A 136 -7.23 -12.32 4.59
N LYS A 137 -8.19 -12.70 5.46
CA LYS A 137 -9.57 -12.24 5.44
C LYS A 137 -9.99 -11.83 6.85
N PHE A 138 -10.95 -10.93 6.95
CA PHE A 138 -11.61 -10.71 8.23
C PHE A 138 -12.60 -11.84 8.53
N LYS A 139 -12.72 -12.18 9.80
CA LYS A 139 -13.81 -13.02 10.32
C LYS A 139 -14.94 -12.15 10.84
N GLU A 140 -16.14 -12.65 10.72
CA GLU A 140 -17.29 -12.04 11.39
C GLU A 140 -17.22 -12.31 12.90
N ASN A 141 -17.49 -11.26 13.69
CA ASN A 141 -17.64 -11.36 15.14
C ASN A 141 -18.86 -10.55 15.61
N ASP A 142 -18.99 -10.29 16.89
CA ASP A 142 -20.16 -9.59 17.45
C ASP A 142 -20.27 -8.13 16.96
N TYR A 143 -19.16 -7.49 16.62
CA TYR A 143 -19.08 -6.07 16.26
C TYR A 143 -18.96 -5.83 14.76
N PHE A 144 -18.30 -6.74 14.05
CA PHE A 144 -17.89 -6.55 12.67
C PHE A 144 -18.38 -7.66 11.73
N LYS A 145 -18.78 -7.22 10.53
CA LYS A 145 -19.09 -8.08 9.39
C LYS A 145 -18.13 -7.74 8.24
N PRO A 146 -17.36 -8.71 7.73
CA PRO A 146 -16.50 -8.49 6.58
C PRO A 146 -17.25 -8.11 5.32
N ILE A 147 -16.69 -7.25 4.48
CA ILE A 147 -17.19 -7.02 3.13
C ILE A 147 -16.85 -8.25 2.26
N ALA A 148 -17.82 -8.70 1.46
CA ALA A 148 -17.63 -9.84 0.57
C ALA A 148 -16.46 -9.59 -0.41
N ASN A 149 -15.68 -10.65 -0.69
CA ASN A 149 -14.51 -10.62 -1.59
C ASN A 149 -13.40 -9.62 -1.20
N ASN A 150 -13.41 -9.13 0.05
CA ASN A 150 -12.33 -8.32 0.58
C ASN A 150 -11.28 -9.22 1.25
N TYR A 151 -10.05 -9.11 0.79
CA TYR A 151 -8.89 -9.85 1.30
C TYR A 151 -7.63 -9.02 1.15
N TYR A 152 -6.58 -9.43 1.86
CA TYR A 152 -5.24 -8.88 1.71
C TYR A 152 -4.27 -10.03 1.42
N ARG A 153 -3.47 -9.89 0.38
CA ARG A 153 -2.47 -10.87 0.00
C ARG A 153 -1.10 -10.21 0.01
N LEU A 154 -0.23 -10.70 0.87
CA LEU A 154 1.13 -10.21 1.06
C LEU A 154 2.12 -11.30 0.66
N SER A 155 3.06 -10.95 -0.21
CA SER A 155 4.21 -11.76 -0.55
C SER A 155 5.42 -11.23 0.21
N VAL A 156 6.05 -12.07 1.02
CA VAL A 156 7.22 -11.71 1.86
C VAL A 156 8.43 -12.50 1.38
N VAL A 157 9.53 -11.81 1.14
CA VAL A 157 10.79 -12.40 0.68
C VAL A 157 11.99 -11.69 1.32
N ASP A 158 13.11 -12.38 1.42
CA ASP A 158 14.43 -11.80 1.77
C ASP A 158 15.46 -12.16 0.70
N GLY A 159 15.08 -12.06 -0.54
CA GLY A 159 15.95 -12.34 -1.68
C GLY A 159 16.41 -11.07 -2.38
N ALA A 160 17.13 -11.25 -3.47
CA ALA A 160 17.45 -10.16 -4.38
C ALA A 160 16.16 -9.44 -4.82
N LEU A 161 16.20 -8.13 -4.84
CA LEU A 161 15.09 -7.32 -5.33
C LEU A 161 14.83 -7.65 -6.80
N PRO A 162 13.56 -7.78 -7.22
CA PRO A 162 13.24 -7.95 -8.63
C PRO A 162 13.66 -6.70 -9.42
N GLU A 163 13.99 -6.91 -10.70
CA GLU A 163 14.28 -5.79 -11.60
C GLU A 163 13.08 -4.81 -11.64
N PRO A 164 13.29 -3.54 -11.28
CA PRO A 164 12.20 -2.59 -11.32
C PRO A 164 11.90 -2.17 -12.76
N GLN A 165 10.64 -1.81 -13.05
CA GLN A 165 10.21 -1.44 -14.41
C GLN A 165 10.97 -0.25 -15.02
N TRP A 166 11.58 0.57 -14.16
CA TRP A 166 12.35 1.73 -14.59
C TRP A 166 13.83 1.44 -14.85
N TRP A 167 14.30 0.21 -14.60
CA TRP A 167 15.70 -0.14 -14.83
C TRP A 167 16.08 0.09 -16.28
N ALA A 168 17.16 0.79 -16.50
CA ALA A 168 17.67 1.13 -17.83
C ALA A 168 19.04 0.46 -18.04
N PRO A 169 19.11 -0.70 -18.71
CA PRO A 169 20.36 -1.44 -18.88
C PRO A 169 21.48 -0.64 -19.56
N ASN A 170 21.12 0.28 -20.45
CA ASN A 170 22.09 1.13 -21.13
C ASN A 170 22.72 2.20 -20.23
N PHE A 171 22.18 2.41 -19.04
CA PHE A 171 22.64 3.40 -18.06
C PHE A 171 23.08 2.73 -16.77
N LEU A 172 22.27 1.82 -16.24
CA LEU A 172 22.48 1.19 -14.93
C LEU A 172 23.20 -0.17 -15.04
N GLY A 173 23.46 -0.64 -16.26
CA GLY A 173 23.98 -1.97 -16.54
C GLY A 173 22.90 -3.05 -16.56
N VAL A 174 23.26 -4.26 -16.92
CA VAL A 174 22.35 -5.41 -16.98
C VAL A 174 21.91 -5.78 -15.57
N TYR A 175 20.59 -5.80 -15.31
CA TYR A 175 20.07 -6.23 -14.01
C TYR A 175 20.36 -7.71 -13.81
N ALA A 176 21.22 -8.01 -12.87
CA ALA A 176 21.59 -9.37 -12.48
C ALA A 176 21.45 -9.50 -10.96
N ARG A 177 21.62 -10.72 -10.44
CA ARG A 177 21.48 -11.02 -9.00
C ARG A 177 22.28 -10.08 -8.07
N ASN A 178 23.35 -9.46 -8.56
CA ASN A 178 24.17 -8.53 -7.77
C ASN A 178 23.78 -7.07 -7.94
N ASN A 179 22.95 -6.71 -8.92
CA ASN A 179 22.59 -5.30 -9.16
C ASN A 179 21.44 -4.81 -8.28
N ASP A 180 20.83 -5.68 -7.49
CA ASP A 180 19.99 -5.26 -6.39
C ASP A 180 20.76 -4.40 -5.38
N ARG A 181 22.07 -4.55 -5.27
CA ARG A 181 22.96 -3.66 -4.50
C ARG A 181 22.91 -2.23 -5.02
N LEU A 182 23.01 -2.04 -6.34
CA LEU A 182 22.88 -0.71 -6.95
C LEU A 182 21.47 -0.16 -6.76
N TYR A 183 20.45 -0.97 -6.92
CA TYR A 183 19.06 -0.54 -6.68
C TYR A 183 18.86 -0.07 -5.22
N ARG A 184 19.34 -0.83 -4.24
CA ARG A 184 19.28 -0.43 -2.83
C ARG A 184 20.02 0.88 -2.58
N LYS A 185 21.21 1.05 -3.16
CA LYS A 185 22.01 2.26 -3.02
C LYS A 185 21.30 3.47 -3.65
N ILE A 186 20.65 3.29 -4.78
CA ILE A 186 19.80 4.32 -5.39
C ILE A 186 18.65 4.71 -4.43
N LEU A 187 18.00 3.73 -3.81
CA LEU A 187 16.95 3.99 -2.83
C LEU A 187 17.47 4.72 -1.59
N GLU A 188 18.63 4.32 -1.05
CA GLU A 188 19.26 5.01 0.09
C GLU A 188 19.47 6.50 -0.21
N TYR A 189 20.02 6.83 -1.36
CA TYR A 189 20.23 8.22 -1.77
C TYR A 189 18.90 8.94 -2.08
N PHE A 190 17.91 8.25 -2.62
CA PHE A 190 16.58 8.81 -2.79
C PHE A 190 15.94 9.17 -1.45
N TRP A 191 16.02 8.31 -0.45
CA TRP A 191 15.49 8.59 0.89
C TRP A 191 16.21 9.73 1.61
N GLN A 192 17.50 9.92 1.38
CA GLN A 192 18.23 11.07 1.91
C GLN A 192 17.69 12.42 1.39
N LEU A 193 16.95 12.41 0.27
CA LEU A 193 16.27 13.62 -0.21
C LEU A 193 15.17 14.11 0.74
N GLU A 194 14.66 13.29 1.66
CA GLU A 194 13.72 13.74 2.68
C GLU A 194 14.30 14.90 3.48
N GLU A 195 15.58 14.84 3.85
CA GLU A 195 16.27 15.91 4.56
C GLU A 195 16.82 16.99 3.62
N LEU A 196 17.40 16.59 2.49
CA LEU A 196 18.12 17.49 1.59
C LEU A 196 17.18 18.30 0.68
N LYS A 197 16.07 17.74 0.26
CA LYS A 197 15.11 18.28 -0.72
C LYS A 197 13.66 17.87 -0.37
N PRO A 198 13.10 18.22 0.79
CA PRO A 198 11.86 17.65 1.32
C PRO A 198 10.64 17.83 0.40
N ILE A 199 10.53 18.97 -0.29
CA ILE A 199 9.40 19.22 -1.20
C ILE A 199 9.48 18.27 -2.41
N PHE A 200 10.66 18.14 -3.01
CA PHE A 200 10.88 17.24 -4.13
C PHE A 200 10.67 15.79 -3.72
N TYR A 201 11.22 15.38 -2.56
CA TYR A 201 11.07 14.02 -2.05
C TYR A 201 9.59 13.66 -1.87
N LYS A 202 8.82 14.49 -1.19
CA LYS A 202 7.39 14.27 -0.97
C LYS A 202 6.63 14.11 -2.30
N GLU A 203 6.85 15.03 -3.25
CA GLU A 203 6.26 14.96 -4.59
C GLU A 203 6.61 13.63 -5.29
N LYS A 204 7.87 13.18 -5.20
CA LYS A 204 8.33 11.97 -5.88
C LYS A 204 7.89 10.69 -5.19
N VAL A 205 7.74 10.67 -3.88
CA VAL A 205 7.11 9.55 -3.16
C VAL A 205 5.63 9.41 -3.54
N GLU A 206 4.90 10.53 -3.65
CA GLU A 206 3.50 10.51 -4.12
C GLU A 206 3.38 10.02 -5.57
N GLU A 207 4.33 10.36 -6.44
CA GLU A 207 4.32 10.01 -7.86
C GLU A 207 4.86 8.59 -8.14
N TYR A 208 5.95 8.19 -7.47
CA TYR A 208 6.71 6.98 -7.80
C TYR A 208 6.69 5.90 -6.72
N GLY A 209 6.17 6.20 -5.54
CA GLY A 209 6.23 5.31 -4.38
C GLY A 209 7.54 5.43 -3.60
N LEU A 210 7.53 4.90 -2.39
CA LEU A 210 8.68 4.98 -1.47
C LEU A 210 9.91 4.19 -1.99
N TYR A 211 9.64 3.13 -2.75
CA TYR A 211 10.66 2.25 -3.34
C TYR A 211 10.78 2.45 -4.86
N LEU A 212 10.26 3.54 -5.39
CA LEU A 212 10.18 3.82 -6.83
C LEU A 212 9.44 2.72 -7.61
N GLU A 213 8.54 2.02 -6.96
CA GLU A 213 7.80 0.87 -7.49
C GLU A 213 6.85 1.24 -8.63
N TYR A 214 6.44 2.52 -8.72
CA TYR A 214 5.58 3.05 -9.78
C TYR A 214 6.33 3.86 -10.85
N ALA A 215 7.65 4.03 -10.67
CA ALA A 215 8.46 4.72 -11.65
C ALA A 215 8.56 3.92 -12.95
N LYS A 216 8.75 4.63 -14.07
CA LYS A 216 8.91 4.04 -15.41
C LYS A 216 10.28 4.36 -15.98
N ALA A 217 10.68 3.60 -16.98
CA ALA A 217 11.92 3.85 -17.70
C ALA A 217 12.03 5.33 -18.12
N GLY A 218 13.17 5.94 -17.80
CA GLY A 218 13.45 7.34 -18.13
C GLY A 218 12.84 8.38 -17.18
N PHE A 219 12.21 7.98 -16.05
CA PHE A 219 11.63 8.93 -15.10
C PHE A 219 12.63 9.98 -14.61
N TYR A 220 13.89 9.62 -14.49
CA TYR A 220 14.99 10.50 -14.10
C TYR A 220 15.44 11.45 -15.21
N GLN A 221 15.00 11.27 -16.46
CA GLN A 221 15.32 12.13 -17.59
C GLN A 221 14.32 13.28 -17.76
N VAL A 222 13.26 13.32 -16.95
CA VAL A 222 12.18 14.30 -17.02
C VAL A 222 12.48 15.49 -16.08
N LYS A 223 11.51 16.35 -15.90
CA LYS A 223 11.55 17.51 -15.02
C LYS A 223 12.08 17.17 -13.61
N GLY A 224 13.22 17.73 -13.24
CA GLY A 224 13.91 17.40 -11.99
C GLY A 224 15.17 16.54 -12.16
N ASN A 225 15.54 16.23 -13.39
CA ASN A 225 16.72 15.44 -13.76
C ASN A 225 17.98 15.82 -12.95
N ILE A 226 18.31 17.12 -12.79
CA ILE A 226 19.50 17.58 -12.04
C ILE A 226 19.49 17.05 -10.60
N ILE A 227 18.33 16.98 -9.95
CA ILE A 227 18.23 16.44 -8.59
C ILE A 227 18.48 14.93 -8.61
N TRP A 228 17.86 14.20 -9.54
CA TRP A 228 18.08 12.76 -9.68
C TRP A 228 19.56 12.45 -9.95
N ILE A 229 20.16 13.14 -10.92
CA ILE A 229 21.56 12.91 -11.28
C ILE A 229 22.49 13.26 -10.12
N ASN A 230 22.41 14.47 -9.58
CA ASN A 230 23.40 14.96 -8.61
C ASN A 230 23.24 14.37 -7.20
N TYR A 231 22.03 13.96 -6.81
CA TYR A 231 21.77 13.53 -5.43
C TYR A 231 21.48 12.04 -5.31
N VAL A 232 21.21 11.34 -6.41
CA VAL A 232 20.85 9.91 -6.37
C VAL A 232 21.81 9.08 -7.23
N PHE A 233 21.82 9.30 -8.55
CA PHE A 233 22.58 8.43 -9.45
C PHE A 233 24.09 8.64 -9.39
N LYS A 234 24.56 9.89 -9.37
CA LYS A 234 25.99 10.16 -9.28
C LYS A 234 26.59 9.70 -7.94
N PRO A 235 26.00 9.99 -6.78
CA PRO A 235 26.50 9.43 -5.52
C PRO A 235 26.50 7.88 -5.50
N ALA A 236 25.51 7.22 -6.12
CA ALA A 236 25.49 5.77 -6.22
C ALA A 236 26.62 5.25 -7.13
N TYR A 237 26.88 5.91 -8.24
CA TYR A 237 28.00 5.63 -9.13
C TYR A 237 29.33 5.81 -8.42
N ASP A 238 29.56 6.97 -7.80
CA ASP A 238 30.82 7.30 -7.09
C ASP A 238 31.07 6.29 -5.94
N PHE A 239 30.01 5.87 -5.23
CA PHE A 239 30.12 4.87 -4.18
C PHE A 239 30.66 3.52 -4.71
N TYR A 240 30.16 3.02 -5.83
CA TYR A 240 30.58 1.71 -6.36
C TYR A 240 31.80 1.77 -7.28
N THR A 241 32.22 2.93 -7.72
CA THR A 241 33.52 3.13 -8.41
C THR A 241 34.69 3.24 -7.43
N ASP A 242 34.42 3.45 -6.15
CA ASP A 242 35.42 3.30 -5.10
C ASP A 242 35.83 1.81 -5.00
N PRO A 243 37.18 1.51 -5.11
CA PRO A 243 37.65 0.13 -5.01
C PRO A 243 37.27 -0.61 -3.74
N ALA A 244 36.98 0.12 -2.64
CA ALA A 244 36.54 -0.47 -1.38
C ALA A 244 35.08 -0.98 -1.42
N ASN A 245 34.27 -0.47 -2.32
CA ASN A 245 32.83 -0.73 -2.39
C ASN A 245 32.38 -1.45 -3.67
N THR A 246 33.27 -1.52 -4.67
CA THR A 246 32.96 -2.12 -5.97
C THR A 246 32.57 -3.61 -5.81
N TYR A 247 31.76 -4.12 -6.74
CA TYR A 247 31.37 -5.53 -6.81
C TYR A 247 31.44 -6.05 -8.23
N GLU A 248 31.58 -7.37 -8.36
CA GLU A 248 31.60 -8.03 -9.65
C GLU A 248 30.28 -7.80 -10.41
N GLY A 249 30.42 -7.32 -11.66
CA GLY A 249 29.28 -7.01 -12.53
C GLY A 249 28.74 -5.58 -12.38
N PHE A 250 29.39 -4.70 -11.62
CA PHE A 250 29.06 -3.27 -11.63
C PHE A 250 29.48 -2.64 -12.97
N ASP A 251 28.51 -2.17 -13.73
CA ASP A 251 28.68 -1.65 -15.09
C ASP A 251 27.82 -0.39 -15.37
N MET A 252 27.43 0.33 -14.31
CA MET A 252 26.71 1.61 -14.44
C MET A 252 27.57 2.62 -15.21
N VAL A 253 26.95 3.33 -16.16
CA VAL A 253 27.59 4.42 -16.91
C VAL A 253 27.68 5.67 -16.05
N ASN A 254 28.79 6.42 -16.17
CA ASN A 254 28.94 7.70 -15.49
C ASN A 254 27.77 8.63 -15.83
N PRO A 255 27.05 9.14 -14.83
CA PRO A 255 25.89 10.01 -15.04
C PRO A 255 26.22 11.48 -15.39
N ASP A 256 27.52 11.89 -15.41
CA ASP A 256 27.96 13.24 -15.77
C ASP A 256 27.81 13.55 -17.26
#